data_c43806dd5e7a78a79975cdde4d5e2be3
#
_entry.id   c43806dd5e7a78a79975cdde4d5e2be3
#
_cell.length_a   1.000
_cell.length_b   1.000
_cell.length_c   1.000
_cell.angle_alpha   90.00
_cell.angle_beta   90.00
_cell.angle_gamma   90.00
#
_symmetry.space_group_name_H-M   'P 1'
#
loop_
_entity.id
_entity.type
_entity.pdbx_description
1 polymer ?
#
loop_
_entity_poly.entity_id
_entity_poly.type
_entity_poly.pdbx_seq_one_letter_code
_entity_poly.pdbx_strand_id
1 'polypeptide(L)'
;MNKLLRNSKIFLKKNSPTILTCIGGIGVIVTSITSVKATPKAMRLLEEAEKEKGEKLTKLEIIKTAGPIYIPSIMIGLSTIACIFGANALNKKKQASLISAYALLDNSYREYKNKVEELYGKDANSKVQKALAKDKREEDEIELEDGKQLFFDCISMRYFQSTMDDVLTAEIELNRKFSYQSYASVNDYYTLLGLPRLDPDDEVGWSTTAGAIWYGYSWIDFKYDKVTLDDGLECCIITPEHDPTADYI
;
A
#
# COMPACT_ATOMS: atom_id res chain seq x y z
N MET A 1 21.04 -24.56 -19.52
CA MET A 1 19.56 -24.66 -19.54
C MET A 1 18.88 -24.17 -18.26
N ASN A 2 19.51 -24.26 -17.09
CA ASN A 2 18.84 -23.98 -15.79
C ASN A 2 18.66 -22.50 -15.42
N LYS A 3 19.45 -21.54 -15.94
CA LYS A 3 19.38 -20.12 -15.57
C LYS A 3 18.18 -19.40 -16.21
N LEU A 4 17.89 -19.69 -17.48
CA LEU A 4 16.73 -19.14 -18.21
C LEU A 4 15.41 -19.63 -17.59
N LEU A 5 15.29 -20.93 -17.33
CA LEU A 5 14.11 -21.52 -16.69
C LEU A 5 13.87 -20.97 -15.27
N ARG A 6 14.94 -20.73 -14.51
CA ARG A 6 14.85 -20.13 -13.19
C ARG A 6 14.37 -18.68 -13.26
N ASN A 7 14.89 -17.89 -14.17
CA ASN A 7 14.49 -16.49 -14.36
C ASN A 7 13.03 -16.38 -14.85
N SER A 8 12.61 -17.25 -15.79
CA SER A 8 11.21 -17.30 -16.25
C SER A 8 10.26 -17.70 -15.10
N LYS A 9 10.65 -18.65 -14.26
CA LYS A 9 9.84 -19.06 -13.10
C LYS A 9 9.70 -17.93 -12.06
N ILE A 10 10.78 -17.19 -11.81
CA ILE A 10 10.77 -16.03 -10.90
C ILE A 10 9.89 -14.92 -11.48
N PHE A 11 10.03 -14.61 -12.78
CA PHE A 11 9.21 -13.62 -13.47
C PHE A 11 7.71 -13.96 -13.41
N LEU A 12 7.35 -15.21 -13.73
CA LEU A 12 5.98 -15.69 -13.66
C LEU A 12 5.41 -15.60 -12.25
N LYS A 13 6.20 -16.00 -11.24
CA LYS A 13 5.77 -15.92 -9.82
C LYS A 13 5.60 -14.48 -9.36
N LYS A 14 6.49 -13.56 -9.78
CA LYS A 14 6.42 -12.14 -9.43
C LYS A 14 5.20 -11.45 -10.06
N ASN A 15 4.91 -11.76 -11.33
CA ASN A 15 3.86 -11.09 -12.11
C ASN A 15 2.56 -11.93 -12.23
N SER A 16 2.45 -13.04 -11.50
CA SER A 16 1.28 -13.94 -11.60
C SER A 16 -0.08 -13.24 -11.41
N PRO A 17 -0.30 -12.29 -10.49
CA PRO A 17 -1.58 -11.62 -10.39
C PRO A 17 -1.92 -10.81 -11.64
N THR A 18 -0.97 -10.04 -12.14
CA THR A 18 -1.14 -9.22 -13.36
C THR A 18 -1.43 -10.08 -14.58
N ILE A 19 -0.68 -11.18 -14.75
CA ILE A 19 -0.90 -12.14 -15.85
C ILE A 19 -2.30 -12.75 -15.75
N LEU A 20 -2.73 -13.19 -14.57
CA LEU A 20 -4.07 -13.75 -14.36
C LEU A 20 -5.17 -12.72 -14.62
N THR A 21 -4.97 -11.46 -14.24
CA THR A 21 -5.92 -10.37 -14.53
C THR A 21 -6.03 -10.12 -16.03
N CYS A 22 -4.91 -10.10 -16.77
CA CYS A 22 -4.91 -9.95 -18.22
C CYS A 22 -5.62 -11.13 -18.91
N ILE A 23 -5.35 -12.38 -18.49
CA ILE A 23 -6.04 -13.56 -19.00
C ILE A 23 -7.54 -13.47 -18.69
N GLY A 24 -7.90 -13.05 -17.48
CA GLY A 24 -9.29 -12.82 -17.10
C GLY A 24 -9.98 -11.78 -17.99
N GLY A 25 -9.34 -10.63 -18.25
CA GLY A 25 -9.88 -9.60 -19.13
C GLY A 25 -10.11 -10.10 -20.57
N ILE A 26 -9.13 -10.79 -21.14
CA ILE A 26 -9.26 -11.41 -22.46
C ILE A 26 -10.37 -12.47 -22.45
N GLY A 27 -10.45 -13.28 -21.39
CA GLY A 27 -11.46 -14.31 -21.22
C GLY A 27 -12.90 -13.77 -21.24
N VAL A 28 -13.15 -12.60 -20.65
CA VAL A 28 -14.47 -11.93 -20.71
C VAL A 28 -14.85 -11.61 -22.15
N ILE A 29 -13.93 -11.03 -22.93
CA ILE A 29 -14.16 -10.69 -24.34
C ILE A 29 -14.45 -11.95 -25.15
N VAL A 30 -13.64 -12.99 -25.00
CA VAL A 30 -13.80 -14.27 -25.72
C VAL A 30 -15.14 -14.95 -25.35
N THR A 31 -15.51 -14.96 -24.06
CA THR A 31 -16.79 -15.49 -23.60
C THR A 31 -17.95 -14.76 -24.25
N SER A 32 -17.91 -13.43 -24.30
CA SER A 32 -18.95 -12.61 -24.94
C SER A 32 -19.11 -12.94 -26.43
N ILE A 33 -18.00 -12.99 -27.17
CA ILE A 33 -17.99 -13.30 -28.60
C ILE A 33 -18.51 -14.72 -28.88
N THR A 34 -18.05 -15.70 -28.09
CA THR A 34 -18.47 -17.11 -28.27
C THR A 34 -19.92 -17.29 -27.92
N SER A 35 -20.45 -16.60 -26.88
CA SER A 35 -21.88 -16.66 -26.53
C SER A 35 -22.78 -16.06 -27.62
N VAL A 36 -22.39 -14.91 -28.18
CA VAL A 36 -23.12 -14.26 -29.27
C VAL A 36 -23.15 -15.16 -30.52
N LYS A 37 -22.01 -15.80 -30.87
CA LYS A 37 -21.94 -16.74 -31.99
C LYS A 37 -22.69 -18.06 -31.75
N ALA A 38 -22.86 -18.47 -30.50
CA ALA A 38 -23.62 -19.66 -30.12
C ALA A 38 -25.14 -19.47 -30.26
N THR A 39 -25.64 -18.27 -30.04
CA THR A 39 -27.07 -17.96 -30.00
C THR A 39 -27.85 -18.33 -31.29
N PRO A 40 -27.38 -17.95 -32.51
CA PRO A 40 -28.10 -18.32 -33.73
C PRO A 40 -28.16 -19.84 -33.94
N LYS A 41 -27.10 -20.58 -33.55
CA LYS A 41 -27.07 -22.02 -33.64
C LYS A 41 -28.05 -22.69 -32.68
N ALA A 42 -28.11 -22.16 -31.45
CA ALA A 42 -29.04 -22.62 -30.43
C ALA A 42 -30.50 -22.39 -30.87
N MET A 43 -30.83 -21.23 -31.40
CA MET A 43 -32.15 -20.90 -31.89
C MET A 43 -32.59 -21.85 -33.03
N ARG A 44 -31.68 -22.12 -33.98
CA ARG A 44 -31.97 -23.04 -35.08
C ARG A 44 -32.29 -24.47 -34.58
N LEU A 45 -31.52 -24.98 -33.64
CA LEU A 45 -31.77 -26.30 -33.07
C LEU A 45 -33.07 -26.36 -32.26
N LEU A 46 -33.43 -25.27 -31.58
CA LEU A 46 -34.70 -25.20 -30.86
C LEU A 46 -35.89 -25.19 -31.85
N GLU A 47 -35.81 -24.42 -32.94
CA GLU A 47 -36.84 -24.39 -33.99
C GLU A 47 -37.00 -25.76 -34.69
N GLU A 48 -35.91 -26.45 -34.96
CA GLU A 48 -35.90 -27.79 -35.53
C GLU A 48 -36.59 -28.79 -34.57
N ALA A 49 -36.22 -28.74 -33.27
CA ALA A 49 -36.82 -29.61 -32.25
C ALA A 49 -38.30 -29.32 -31.98
N GLU A 50 -38.75 -28.06 -32.04
CA GLU A 50 -40.19 -27.71 -31.94
C GLU A 50 -40.96 -28.19 -33.15
N LYS A 51 -40.39 -28.12 -34.36
CA LYS A 51 -41.04 -28.65 -35.57
C LYS A 51 -41.18 -30.16 -35.54
N GLU A 52 -40.18 -30.87 -35.04
CA GLU A 52 -40.25 -32.34 -34.90
C GLU A 52 -41.28 -32.78 -33.86
N LYS A 53 -41.41 -32.05 -32.76
CA LYS A 53 -42.32 -32.36 -31.66
C LYS A 53 -43.78 -31.96 -31.95
N GLY A 54 -43.96 -30.95 -32.81
CA GLY A 54 -45.30 -30.38 -33.08
C GLY A 54 -45.88 -29.52 -31.94
N GLU A 55 -45.15 -29.36 -30.85
CA GLU A 55 -45.51 -28.57 -29.68
C GLU A 55 -44.31 -27.75 -29.17
N LYS A 56 -44.59 -26.71 -28.36
CA LYS A 56 -43.52 -25.92 -27.71
C LYS A 56 -42.70 -26.79 -26.77
N LEU A 57 -41.39 -26.56 -26.78
CA LEU A 57 -40.45 -27.27 -25.92
C LEU A 57 -40.63 -26.84 -24.45
N THR A 58 -40.56 -27.79 -23.55
CA THR A 58 -40.49 -27.54 -22.11
C THR A 58 -39.13 -26.94 -21.74
N LYS A 59 -39.03 -26.25 -20.58
CA LYS A 59 -37.77 -25.65 -20.09
C LYS A 59 -36.60 -26.64 -20.02
N LEU A 60 -36.87 -27.90 -19.65
CA LEU A 60 -35.86 -28.96 -19.59
C LEU A 60 -35.37 -29.38 -20.98
N GLU A 61 -36.30 -29.47 -21.94
CA GLU A 61 -35.97 -29.80 -23.34
C GLU A 61 -35.14 -28.67 -23.98
N ILE A 62 -35.50 -27.41 -23.72
CA ILE A 62 -34.72 -26.25 -24.17
C ILE A 62 -33.27 -26.34 -23.66
N ILE A 63 -33.09 -26.63 -22.37
CA ILE A 63 -31.73 -26.75 -21.77
C ILE A 63 -30.98 -27.94 -22.37
N LYS A 64 -31.65 -29.08 -22.62
CA LYS A 64 -30.99 -30.24 -23.22
C LYS A 64 -30.61 -30.03 -24.68
N THR A 65 -31.39 -29.31 -25.45
CA THR A 65 -31.15 -29.06 -26.87
C THR A 65 -30.16 -27.94 -27.10
N ALA A 66 -30.31 -26.81 -26.42
CA ALA A 66 -29.43 -25.63 -26.60
C ALA A 66 -28.21 -25.66 -25.70
N GLY A 67 -28.26 -26.32 -24.53
CA GLY A 67 -27.19 -26.33 -23.54
C GLY A 67 -25.81 -26.74 -24.08
N PRO A 68 -25.69 -27.84 -24.85
CA PRO A 68 -24.39 -28.26 -25.37
C PRO A 68 -23.68 -27.22 -26.22
N ILE A 69 -24.38 -26.31 -26.89
CA ILE A 69 -23.81 -25.24 -27.70
C ILE A 69 -23.14 -24.17 -26.85
N TYR A 70 -23.65 -23.94 -25.64
CA TYR A 70 -23.09 -22.95 -24.72
C TYR A 70 -21.99 -23.51 -23.83
N ILE A 71 -21.75 -24.83 -23.78
CA ILE A 71 -20.68 -25.43 -22.96
C ILE A 71 -19.34 -24.76 -23.17
N PRO A 72 -18.82 -24.49 -24.40
CA PRO A 72 -17.55 -23.84 -24.59
C PRO A 72 -17.51 -22.43 -23.96
N SER A 73 -18.58 -21.65 -24.15
CA SER A 73 -18.65 -20.28 -23.55
C SER A 73 -18.70 -20.32 -22.03
N ILE A 74 -19.46 -21.28 -21.45
CA ILE A 74 -19.54 -21.48 -20.01
C ILE A 74 -18.19 -21.88 -19.43
N MET A 75 -17.46 -22.80 -20.08
CA MET A 75 -16.15 -23.24 -19.62
C MET A 75 -15.13 -22.09 -19.66
N ILE A 76 -15.12 -21.27 -20.71
CA ILE A 76 -14.27 -20.08 -20.80
C ILE A 76 -14.67 -19.08 -19.71
N GLY A 77 -15.95 -18.82 -19.51
CA GLY A 77 -16.45 -17.93 -18.46
C GLY A 77 -16.05 -18.37 -17.05
N LEU A 78 -16.20 -19.65 -16.72
CA LEU A 78 -15.79 -20.20 -15.43
C LEU A 78 -14.28 -20.09 -15.21
N SER A 79 -13.46 -20.41 -16.22
CA SER A 79 -12.00 -20.24 -16.12
C SER A 79 -11.58 -18.78 -15.99
N THR A 80 -12.28 -17.86 -16.63
CA THR A 80 -12.10 -16.40 -16.49
C THR A 80 -12.37 -15.95 -15.06
N ILE A 81 -13.49 -16.37 -14.47
CA ILE A 81 -13.82 -16.09 -13.07
C ILE A 81 -12.74 -16.63 -12.14
N ALA A 82 -12.30 -17.87 -12.35
CA ALA A 82 -11.23 -18.47 -11.54
C ALA A 82 -9.90 -17.69 -11.65
N CYS A 83 -9.55 -17.17 -12.82
CA CYS A 83 -8.37 -16.32 -13.01
C CYS A 83 -8.48 -15.01 -12.23
N ILE A 84 -9.63 -14.34 -12.25
CA ILE A 84 -9.87 -13.07 -11.55
C ILE A 84 -9.80 -13.27 -10.03
N PHE A 85 -10.49 -14.27 -9.50
CA PHE A 85 -10.44 -14.59 -8.06
C PHE A 85 -9.04 -15.06 -7.64
N GLY A 86 -8.36 -15.85 -8.47
CA GLY A 86 -6.98 -16.27 -8.23
C GLY A 86 -6.00 -15.10 -8.18
N ALA A 87 -6.13 -14.13 -9.09
CA ALA A 87 -5.34 -12.90 -9.09
C ALA A 87 -5.54 -12.11 -7.79
N ASN A 88 -6.80 -11.94 -7.37
CA ASN A 88 -7.14 -11.22 -6.14
C ASN A 88 -6.57 -11.93 -4.89
N ALA A 89 -6.72 -13.25 -4.81
CA ALA A 89 -6.18 -14.05 -3.70
C ALA A 89 -4.64 -13.95 -3.61
N LEU A 90 -3.95 -13.98 -4.76
CA LEU A 90 -2.50 -13.81 -4.81
C LEU A 90 -2.05 -12.40 -4.40
N ASN A 91 -2.80 -11.36 -4.80
CA ASN A 91 -2.53 -10.00 -4.36
C ASN A 91 -2.67 -9.84 -2.85
N LYS A 92 -3.79 -10.32 -2.28
CA LYS A 92 -4.00 -10.31 -0.82
C LYS A 92 -2.89 -11.04 -0.07
N LYS A 93 -2.45 -12.20 -0.59
CA LYS A 93 -1.32 -12.95 0.02
C LYS A 93 -0.01 -12.19 -0.03
N LYS A 94 0.27 -11.45 -1.12
CA LYS A 94 1.47 -10.60 -1.24
C LYS A 94 1.42 -9.44 -0.25
N GLN A 95 0.29 -8.75 -0.16
CA GLN A 95 0.06 -7.65 0.79
C GLN A 95 0.24 -8.13 2.23
N ALA A 96 -0.39 -9.24 2.62
CA ALA A 96 -0.24 -9.83 3.95
C ALA A 96 1.21 -10.21 4.26
N SER A 97 1.98 -10.73 3.29
CA SER A 97 3.40 -11.05 3.46
C SER A 97 4.27 -9.80 3.64
N LEU A 98 3.97 -8.72 2.93
CA LEU A 98 4.64 -7.43 3.08
C LEU A 98 4.36 -6.83 4.46
N ILE A 99 3.09 -6.73 4.85
CA ILE A 99 2.68 -6.24 6.18
C ILE A 99 3.39 -7.02 7.29
N SER A 100 3.43 -8.35 7.19
CA SER A 100 4.13 -9.20 8.16
C SER A 100 5.64 -8.95 8.21
N ALA A 101 6.28 -8.69 7.07
CA ALA A 101 7.71 -8.36 7.00
C ALA A 101 8.00 -6.98 7.60
N TYR A 102 7.16 -5.98 7.31
CA TYR A 102 7.27 -4.65 7.92
C TYR A 102 7.04 -4.69 9.43
N ALA A 103 6.02 -5.40 9.90
CA ALA A 103 5.77 -5.55 11.32
C ALA A 103 6.95 -6.23 12.05
N LEU A 104 7.58 -7.23 11.44
CA LEU A 104 8.77 -7.86 11.99
C LEU A 104 9.96 -6.89 12.07
N LEU A 105 10.17 -6.11 11.00
CA LEU A 105 11.24 -5.10 10.95
C LEU A 105 11.00 -3.99 11.99
N ASP A 106 9.77 -3.49 12.09
CA ASP A 106 9.37 -2.46 13.06
C ASP A 106 9.60 -2.95 14.51
N ASN A 107 9.14 -4.16 14.83
CA ASN A 107 9.36 -4.75 16.15
C ASN A 107 10.85 -4.91 16.46
N SER A 108 11.66 -5.37 15.49
CA SER A 108 13.10 -5.51 15.66
C SER A 108 13.80 -4.17 15.86
N TYR A 109 13.36 -3.14 15.14
CA TYR A 109 13.88 -1.78 15.28
C TYR A 109 13.54 -1.19 16.66
N ARG A 110 12.29 -1.34 17.11
CA ARG A 110 11.86 -0.91 18.45
C ARG A 110 12.65 -1.62 19.56
N GLU A 111 12.84 -2.92 19.41
CA GLU A 111 13.66 -3.70 20.38
C GLU A 111 15.10 -3.19 20.40
N TYR A 112 15.71 -2.94 19.22
CA TYR A 112 17.04 -2.35 19.11
C TYR A 112 17.10 -0.95 19.77
N LYS A 113 16.15 -0.07 19.47
CA LYS A 113 16.06 1.29 20.05
C LYS A 113 15.97 1.22 21.57
N ASN A 114 15.10 0.37 22.12
CA ASN A 114 14.96 0.16 23.55
C ASN A 114 16.24 -0.35 24.18
N LYS A 115 16.95 -1.27 23.52
CA LYS A 115 18.24 -1.79 24.02
C LYS A 115 19.36 -0.74 23.97
N VAL A 116 19.37 0.12 22.97
CA VAL A 116 20.29 1.26 22.91
C VAL A 116 20.03 2.22 24.08
N GLU A 117 18.78 2.54 24.38
CA GLU A 117 18.44 3.38 25.55
C GLU A 117 18.76 2.73 26.88
N GLU A 118 18.53 1.42 27.01
CA GLU A 118 18.86 0.67 28.22
C GLU A 118 20.38 0.65 28.49
N LEU A 119 21.20 0.48 27.44
CA LEU A 119 22.66 0.36 27.57
C LEU A 119 23.38 1.68 27.65
N TYR A 120 22.91 2.70 26.93
CA TYR A 120 23.62 3.97 26.76
C TYR A 120 22.87 5.20 27.32
N GLY A 121 21.69 4.98 27.92
CA GLY A 121 20.86 6.02 28.54
C GLY A 121 19.78 6.56 27.60
N LYS A 122 18.77 7.20 28.19
CA LYS A 122 17.58 7.71 27.50
C LYS A 122 17.90 8.71 26.35
N ASP A 123 19.03 9.39 26.44
CA ASP A 123 19.47 10.35 25.41
C ASP A 123 20.21 9.72 24.23
N ALA A 124 20.41 8.39 24.25
CA ALA A 124 21.22 7.72 23.24
C ALA A 124 20.61 7.86 21.84
N ASN A 125 19.29 7.69 21.70
CA ASN A 125 18.60 7.87 20.43
C ASN A 125 18.69 9.31 19.90
N SER A 126 18.52 10.31 20.76
CA SER A 126 18.70 11.73 20.37
C SER A 126 20.13 12.00 19.87
N LYS A 127 21.14 11.41 20.49
CA LYS A 127 22.54 11.52 20.02
C LYS A 127 22.74 10.89 18.64
N VAL A 128 22.13 9.72 18.41
CA VAL A 128 22.17 9.05 17.09
C VAL A 128 21.47 9.91 16.04
N GLN A 129 20.29 10.45 16.33
CA GLN A 129 19.56 11.33 15.39
C GLN A 129 20.37 12.60 15.06
N LYS A 130 21.02 13.20 16.06
CA LYS A 130 21.92 14.35 15.84
C LYS A 130 23.12 14.02 14.95
N ALA A 131 23.70 12.82 15.11
CA ALA A 131 24.79 12.36 14.24
C ALA A 131 24.29 12.10 12.82
N LEU A 132 23.14 11.42 12.67
CA LEU A 132 22.54 11.17 11.35
C LEU A 132 22.17 12.47 10.63
N ALA A 133 21.65 13.47 11.35
CA ALA A 133 21.40 14.78 10.76
C ALA A 133 22.69 15.38 10.19
N LYS A 134 23.80 15.35 10.93
CA LYS A 134 25.09 15.85 10.43
C LYS A 134 25.59 15.08 9.21
N ASP A 135 25.53 13.75 9.25
CA ASP A 135 26.00 12.87 8.16
C ASP A 135 25.18 13.04 6.86
N LYS A 136 23.90 13.40 7.00
CA LYS A 136 22.98 13.61 5.86
C LYS A 136 23.07 15.02 5.26
N ARG A 137 23.87 15.90 5.82
CA ARG A 137 24.10 17.21 5.27
C ARG A 137 24.85 17.09 3.94
N GLU A 138 24.21 17.44 2.85
CA GLU A 138 24.86 17.61 1.56
C GLU A 138 25.74 18.86 1.61
N GLU A 139 26.84 18.86 0.85
CA GLU A 139 27.84 19.95 0.84
C GLU A 139 27.30 21.26 0.22
N ASP A 140 26.06 21.26 -0.29
CA ASP A 140 25.44 22.47 -0.85
C ASP A 140 25.12 23.49 0.25
N GLU A 141 25.57 24.73 0.06
CA GLU A 141 25.25 25.87 0.92
C GLU A 141 23.71 26.07 0.90
N ILE A 142 23.06 25.87 2.04
CA ILE A 142 21.65 26.21 2.21
C ILE A 142 21.59 27.67 2.64
N GLU A 143 21.14 28.55 1.73
CA GLU A 143 20.72 29.90 2.09
C GLU A 143 19.39 29.83 2.83
N LEU A 144 19.36 30.25 4.10
CA LEU A 144 18.11 30.35 4.86
C LEU A 144 17.31 31.57 4.37
N GLU A 145 16.05 31.34 4.08
CA GLU A 145 15.09 32.41 3.82
C GLU A 145 14.89 33.24 5.10
N ASP A 146 14.67 34.55 4.93
CA ASP A 146 14.51 35.48 6.06
C ASP A 146 13.35 35.04 6.98
N GLY A 147 13.63 34.97 8.28
CA GLY A 147 12.67 34.53 9.29
C GLY A 147 12.44 33.02 9.39
N LYS A 148 13.07 32.21 8.54
CA LYS A 148 13.01 30.75 8.63
C LYS A 148 14.21 30.15 9.35
N GLN A 149 14.06 28.95 9.86
CA GLN A 149 15.11 28.12 10.42
C GLN A 149 15.17 26.76 9.74
N LEU A 150 16.29 26.09 9.87
CA LEU A 150 16.50 24.78 9.30
C LEU A 150 15.94 23.70 10.22
N PHE A 151 15.19 22.79 9.65
CA PHE A 151 14.68 21.59 10.31
C PHE A 151 15.23 20.33 9.66
N PHE A 152 15.37 19.27 10.45
CA PHE A 152 15.65 17.92 9.98
C PHE A 152 14.55 16.99 10.46
N ASP A 153 13.84 16.37 9.51
CA ASP A 153 12.79 15.38 9.78
C ASP A 153 13.41 13.98 9.90
N CYS A 154 13.30 13.38 11.07
CA CYS A 154 13.85 12.04 11.33
C CYS A 154 13.07 10.91 10.64
N ILE A 155 11.85 11.13 10.19
CA ILE A 155 11.05 10.10 9.50
C ILE A 155 11.55 9.94 8.06
N SER A 156 11.64 11.03 7.30
CA SER A 156 12.09 11.00 5.91
C SER A 156 13.59 11.26 5.73
N MET A 157 14.29 11.57 6.82
CA MET A 157 15.74 11.88 6.83
C MET A 157 16.11 13.02 5.87
N ARG A 158 15.28 14.07 5.79
CA ARG A 158 15.48 15.23 4.92
C ARG A 158 15.44 16.55 5.67
N TYR A 159 16.13 17.53 5.10
CA TYR A 159 16.11 18.90 5.56
C TYR A 159 14.98 19.71 4.92
N PHE A 160 14.46 20.68 5.65
CA PHE A 160 13.52 21.67 5.12
C PHE A 160 13.61 22.97 5.92
N GLN A 161 13.10 24.06 5.35
CA GLN A 161 13.04 25.36 5.98
C GLN A 161 11.60 25.72 6.34
N SER A 162 11.40 26.18 7.58
CA SER A 162 10.08 26.61 8.06
C SER A 162 10.26 27.57 9.25
N THR A 163 9.16 28.06 9.80
CA THR A 163 9.14 28.71 11.10
C THR A 163 8.74 27.70 12.18
N MET A 164 9.13 27.94 13.42
CA MET A 164 8.68 27.10 14.54
C MET A 164 7.15 27.15 14.69
N ASP A 165 6.54 28.32 14.46
CA ASP A 165 5.09 28.52 14.56
C ASP A 165 4.34 27.67 13.50
N ASP A 166 4.84 27.58 12.28
CA ASP A 166 4.26 26.73 11.24
C ASP A 166 4.36 25.26 11.60
N VAL A 167 5.50 24.83 12.13
CA VAL A 167 5.74 23.43 12.55
C VAL A 167 4.82 23.07 13.71
N LEU A 168 4.68 23.91 14.73
CA LEU A 168 3.77 23.67 15.85
C LEU A 168 2.30 23.72 15.41
N THR A 169 1.96 24.60 14.48
CA THR A 169 0.62 24.65 13.90
C THR A 169 0.31 23.36 13.14
N ALA A 170 1.25 22.86 12.37
CA ALA A 170 1.10 21.58 11.65
C ALA A 170 0.89 20.40 12.63
N GLU A 171 1.62 20.39 13.75
CA GLU A 171 1.43 19.38 14.82
C GLU A 171 0.03 19.46 15.43
N ILE A 172 -0.46 20.64 15.74
CA ILE A 172 -1.81 20.85 16.30
C ILE A 172 -2.89 20.39 15.31
N GLU A 173 -2.78 20.76 14.04
CA GLU A 173 -3.74 20.37 13.01
C GLU A 173 -3.70 18.85 12.72
N LEU A 174 -2.52 18.24 12.75
CA LEU A 174 -2.35 16.80 12.66
C LEU A 174 -3.09 16.11 13.80
N ASN A 175 -2.89 16.60 15.03
CA ASN A 175 -3.54 16.06 16.23
C ASN A 175 -5.06 16.30 16.24
N ARG A 176 -5.53 17.42 15.67
CA ARG A 176 -6.95 17.63 15.47
C ARG A 176 -7.54 16.55 14.55
N LYS A 177 -6.86 16.24 13.43
CA LYS A 177 -7.28 15.15 12.54
C LYS A 177 -7.26 13.81 13.26
N PHE A 178 -6.15 13.50 13.96
CA PHE A 178 -5.97 12.25 14.71
C PHE A 178 -7.10 12.04 15.74
N SER A 179 -7.48 13.09 16.48
CA SER A 179 -8.57 13.02 17.47
C SER A 179 -9.94 12.72 16.83
N TYR A 180 -10.20 13.21 15.62
CA TYR A 180 -11.46 12.94 14.93
C TYR A 180 -11.51 11.57 14.25
N GLN A 181 -10.41 11.12 13.67
CA GLN A 181 -10.37 9.93 12.81
C GLN A 181 -9.77 8.71 13.52
N SER A 182 -9.15 8.91 14.69
CA SER A 182 -8.38 7.89 15.42
C SER A 182 -7.12 7.42 14.69
N TYR A 183 -6.79 8.04 13.56
CA TYR A 183 -5.57 7.82 12.79
C TYR A 183 -5.15 9.09 12.04
N ALA A 184 -3.86 9.18 11.73
CA ALA A 184 -3.29 10.18 10.84
C ALA A 184 -2.05 9.62 10.16
N SER A 185 -1.80 10.00 8.89
CA SER A 185 -0.61 9.57 8.15
C SER A 185 0.53 10.60 8.26
N VAL A 186 1.74 10.14 7.99
CA VAL A 186 2.90 11.03 7.83
C VAL A 186 2.70 11.98 6.64
N ASN A 187 2.01 11.53 5.59
CA ASN A 187 1.65 12.38 4.46
C ASN A 187 0.66 13.49 4.82
N ASP A 188 -0.18 13.30 5.84
CA ASP A 188 -1.00 14.39 6.38
C ASP A 188 -0.12 15.46 7.02
N TYR A 189 0.86 15.05 7.84
CA TYR A 189 1.81 15.96 8.46
C TYR A 189 2.64 16.73 7.40
N TYR A 190 3.15 16.03 6.38
CA TYR A 190 3.89 16.68 5.31
C TYR A 190 3.05 17.64 4.48
N THR A 191 1.78 17.33 4.26
CA THR A 191 0.85 18.27 3.59
C THR A 191 0.67 19.55 4.41
N LEU A 192 0.57 19.45 5.73
CA LEU A 192 0.47 20.61 6.62
C LEU A 192 1.76 21.44 6.67
N LEU A 193 2.91 20.80 6.56
CA LEU A 193 4.23 21.45 6.47
C LEU A 193 4.56 21.99 5.06
N GLY A 194 3.72 21.72 4.05
CA GLY A 194 4.02 22.06 2.65
C GLY A 194 5.14 21.23 2.03
N LEU A 195 5.45 20.07 2.60
CA LEU A 195 6.51 19.17 2.12
C LEU A 195 6.00 18.18 1.08
N PRO A 196 6.88 17.68 0.19
CA PRO A 196 6.56 16.57 -0.71
C PRO A 196 6.12 15.33 0.06
N ARG A 197 5.07 14.68 -0.42
CA ARG A 197 4.54 13.45 0.19
C ARG A 197 5.48 12.26 -0.05
N LEU A 198 5.41 11.26 0.83
CA LEU A 198 5.98 9.94 0.59
C LEU A 198 5.16 9.21 -0.49
N ASP A 199 5.79 8.25 -1.16
CA ASP A 199 5.07 7.38 -2.08
C ASP A 199 3.95 6.63 -1.34
N PRO A 200 2.79 6.38 -1.99
CA PRO A 200 1.68 5.68 -1.35
C PRO A 200 2.04 4.29 -0.82
N ASP A 201 3.02 3.61 -1.44
CA ASP A 201 3.47 2.29 -1.01
C ASP A 201 4.37 2.34 0.25
N ASP A 202 4.94 3.51 0.56
CA ASP A 202 5.80 3.77 1.73
C ASP A 202 5.08 4.60 2.81
N GLU A 203 3.76 4.80 2.66
CA GLU A 203 3.00 5.60 3.60
C GLU A 203 2.87 4.90 4.95
N VAL A 204 3.27 5.62 5.99
CA VAL A 204 3.17 5.21 7.38
C VAL A 204 2.37 6.25 8.18
N GLY A 205 1.93 5.88 9.37
CA GLY A 205 1.12 6.79 10.18
C GLY A 205 0.96 6.35 11.64
N TRP A 206 0.09 7.04 12.33
CA TRP A 206 -0.26 6.80 13.71
C TRP A 206 -1.74 6.42 13.81
N SER A 207 -2.04 5.50 14.73
CA SER A 207 -3.41 5.08 15.05
C SER A 207 -3.53 4.84 16.54
N THR A 208 -4.72 5.08 17.09
CA THR A 208 -5.02 4.66 18.47
C THR A 208 -5.09 3.14 18.57
N THR A 209 -5.45 2.48 17.48
CA THR A 209 -5.52 1.02 17.37
C THR A 209 -5.08 0.57 15.99
N ALA A 210 -4.29 -0.49 15.90
CA ALA A 210 -4.06 -1.21 14.66
C ALA A 210 -4.56 -2.66 14.85
N GLY A 211 -5.56 -3.06 14.07
CA GLY A 211 -6.26 -4.32 14.30
C GLY A 211 -6.91 -4.39 15.68
N ALA A 212 -6.45 -5.31 16.53
CA ALA A 212 -6.92 -5.46 17.93
C ALA A 212 -5.98 -4.83 18.97
N ILE A 213 -4.91 -4.17 18.56
CA ILE A 213 -3.90 -3.60 19.46
C ILE A 213 -4.20 -2.13 19.71
N TRP A 214 -4.35 -1.75 20.98
CA TRP A 214 -4.47 -0.36 21.38
C TRP A 214 -3.11 0.15 21.87
N TYR A 215 -2.60 1.22 21.24
CA TYR A 215 -1.27 1.76 21.56
C TYR A 215 -1.25 2.68 22.79
N GLY A 216 -2.40 3.04 23.33
CA GLY A 216 -2.51 3.77 24.61
C GLY A 216 -2.23 5.26 24.54
N TYR A 217 -1.98 5.83 23.37
CA TYR A 217 -1.82 7.26 23.18
C TYR A 217 -3.00 7.87 22.40
N SER A 218 -3.34 9.10 22.71
CA SER A 218 -4.44 9.86 22.06
C SER A 218 -3.95 11.15 21.41
N TRP A 219 -2.64 11.34 21.39
CA TRP A 219 -1.96 12.52 20.85
C TRP A 219 -0.64 12.10 20.21
N ILE A 220 -0.27 12.77 19.13
CA ILE A 220 1.01 12.58 18.43
C ILE A 220 1.95 13.68 18.90
N ASP A 221 2.93 13.33 19.71
CA ASP A 221 3.92 14.26 20.24
C ASP A 221 5.23 14.18 19.42
N PHE A 222 5.83 15.35 19.19
CA PHE A 222 7.14 15.46 18.58
C PHE A 222 8.13 16.08 19.56
N LYS A 223 9.37 15.59 19.53
CA LYS A 223 10.50 16.17 20.21
C LYS A 223 11.27 17.10 19.27
N TYR A 224 11.68 18.24 19.79
CA TYR A 224 12.40 19.27 19.08
C TYR A 224 13.78 19.45 19.70
N ASP A 225 14.79 18.82 19.09
CA ASP A 225 16.18 18.87 19.54
C ASP A 225 16.99 19.82 18.66
N LYS A 226 17.80 20.71 19.27
CA LYS A 226 18.71 21.58 18.54
C LYS A 226 20.08 20.94 18.37
N VAL A 227 20.68 21.15 17.20
CA VAL A 227 22.05 20.77 16.89
C VAL A 227 22.68 21.84 16.04
N THR A 228 23.99 22.14 16.29
CA THR A 228 24.80 22.95 15.39
C THR A 228 25.48 22.03 14.39
N LEU A 229 25.24 22.27 13.10
CA LEU A 229 25.86 21.53 12.00
C LEU A 229 27.32 21.95 11.83
N ASP A 230 28.07 21.22 11.02
CA ASP A 230 29.51 21.46 10.82
C ASP A 230 29.83 22.77 10.06
N ASP A 231 28.84 23.30 9.31
CA ASP A 231 28.86 24.62 8.67
C ASP A 231 28.46 25.77 9.62
N GLY A 232 28.15 25.48 10.89
CA GLY A 232 27.77 26.44 11.90
C GLY A 232 26.28 26.80 11.93
N LEU A 233 25.46 26.28 11.04
CA LEU A 233 24.02 26.50 11.06
C LEU A 233 23.34 25.76 12.23
N GLU A 234 22.39 26.42 12.88
CA GLU A 234 21.53 25.76 13.83
C GLU A 234 20.41 25.00 13.07
N CYS A 235 20.24 23.72 13.42
CA CYS A 235 19.20 22.87 12.89
C CYS A 235 18.30 22.35 14.03
N CYS A 236 17.00 22.38 13.85
CA CYS A 236 16.03 21.77 14.73
C CYS A 236 15.65 20.38 14.22
N ILE A 237 15.95 19.35 15.01
CA ILE A 237 15.64 17.95 14.69
C ILE A 237 14.23 17.63 15.21
N ILE A 238 13.37 17.15 14.32
CA ILE A 238 12.00 16.74 14.64
C ILE A 238 11.96 15.21 14.73
N THR A 239 11.67 14.70 15.91
CA THR A 239 11.56 13.26 16.16
C THR A 239 10.21 12.95 16.77
N PRO A 240 9.40 12.05 16.21
CA PRO A 240 8.16 11.64 16.84
C PRO A 240 8.44 10.87 18.14
N GLU A 241 7.63 11.11 19.18
CA GLU A 241 7.74 10.34 20.43
C GLU A 241 7.36 8.88 20.19
N HIS A 242 6.33 8.66 19.34
CA HIS A 242 5.88 7.36 18.89
C HIS A 242 6.15 7.22 17.41
N ASP A 243 6.95 6.21 17.03
CA ASP A 243 7.27 5.96 15.63
C ASP A 243 6.01 5.59 14.84
N PRO A 244 5.79 6.17 13.64
CA PRO A 244 4.66 5.82 12.79
C PRO A 244 4.80 4.38 12.26
N THR A 245 3.67 3.71 12.03
CA THR A 245 3.61 2.30 11.58
C THR A 245 2.93 2.16 10.23
N ALA A 246 3.20 1.07 9.52
CA ALA A 246 2.59 0.80 8.21
C ALA A 246 1.14 0.28 8.31
N ASP A 247 0.72 -0.21 9.48
CA ASP A 247 -0.61 -0.78 9.74
C ASP A 247 -1.51 0.15 10.57
N TYR A 248 -1.41 1.47 10.30
CA TYR A 248 -2.12 2.50 11.06
C TYR A 248 -3.61 2.68 10.67
N ILE A 249 -4.13 1.98 9.63
CA ILE A 249 -5.53 2.01 9.18
C ILE A 249 -6.17 0.64 9.35
#